data_0a1d1ab5c9f1f3d708073693df1523f5
#
_entry.id   0a1d1ab5c9f1f3d708073693df1523f5
#
_cell.length_a   1.000
_cell.length_b   1.000
_cell.length_c   1.000
_cell.angle_alpha   90.00
_cell.angle_beta   90.00
_cell.angle_gamma   90.00
#
_symmetry.space_group_name_H-M   'P 1'
#
loop_
_entity.id
_entity.type
_entity.pdbx_description
1 polymer ?
#
loop_
_entity_poly.entity_id
_entity_poly.type
_entity_poly.pdbx_seq_one_letter_code
_entity_poly.pdbx_strand_id
1 'polypeptide(L)'
;MKLGRQLILIPMVAGLCAPLFGATATVLHKTARHGRHRRLHWNLLWNPMFRPSHESLLLQNAEVDRMELPRIQDDDELEALKASGALQEIVAGETLRFDPRLDPSRRFCRPWTRDFVQDLSQAYYNRFHEQIQVNSAVRTVKVQKKLRRHNRNAAPADGDTASSHLAGLTVDLQRRGMTKDQIRWMEQYLFYMKALGLVEPEEERHQWVFHIMVSGRYADWRETQDIVPMERVEPSTMTADSRAE
;
A
#
# COMPACT_ATOMS: atom_id res chain seq x y z
N MET A 1 1.72 28.67 48.03
CA MET A 1 3.15 28.41 47.88
C MET A 1 3.52 28.61 46.43
N LYS A 2 4.41 29.62 46.18
CA LYS A 2 4.90 30.04 44.85
C LYS A 2 6.17 29.28 44.51
N LEU A 3 6.29 28.72 43.30
CA LEU A 3 7.56 28.35 42.64
C LEU A 3 7.33 28.59 41.16
N GLY A 4 7.99 29.37 40.41
CA GLY A 4 9.39 29.71 40.31
C GLY A 4 9.81 29.37 38.90
N ARG A 5 9.52 30.32 37.92
CA ARG A 5 9.98 30.24 36.52
C ARG A 5 11.49 30.55 36.50
N GLN A 6 12.31 29.66 35.95
CA GLN A 6 13.67 29.98 35.54
C GLN A 6 13.75 30.17 34.03
N LEU A 7 14.08 31.39 33.62
CA LEU A 7 14.54 31.74 32.28
C LEU A 7 16.03 31.37 32.16
N ILE A 8 16.39 30.68 31.09
CA ILE A 8 17.79 30.51 30.69
C ILE A 8 18.04 31.42 29.48
N LEU A 9 18.86 32.44 29.71
CA LEU A 9 19.45 33.31 28.69
C LEU A 9 20.66 32.60 28.06
N ILE A 10 20.74 32.58 26.72
CA ILE A 10 21.93 32.19 25.96
C ILE A 10 22.48 33.45 25.30
N PRO A 11 23.78 33.75 25.45
CA PRO A 11 24.38 34.97 24.92
C PRO A 11 24.77 34.83 23.46
N MET A 12 24.51 35.89 22.74
CA MET A 12 24.90 36.19 21.36
C MET A 12 26.38 36.57 21.31
N VAL A 13 27.18 35.87 20.52
CA VAL A 13 28.56 36.31 20.20
C VAL A 13 28.60 36.71 18.72
N ALA A 14 28.78 38.01 18.53
CA ALA A 14 29.12 38.61 17.24
C ALA A 14 30.63 38.55 17.05
N GLY A 15 31.10 38.12 15.91
CA GLY A 15 32.49 38.18 15.47
C GLY A 15 32.61 38.51 14.00
N LEU A 16 32.86 39.81 13.71
CA LEU A 16 33.37 40.28 12.43
C LEU A 16 34.84 39.92 12.27
N CYS A 17 35.21 39.40 11.09
CA CYS A 17 36.51 39.72 10.47
C CYS A 17 36.52 39.26 9.01
N ALA A 18 36.61 40.19 8.09
CA ALA A 18 37.15 39.96 6.73
C ALA A 18 38.65 40.28 6.75
N PRO A 19 39.45 39.66 5.86
CA PRO A 19 40.00 40.45 4.80
C PRO A 19 40.09 39.76 3.42
N LEU A 20 40.17 40.62 2.42
CA LEU A 20 40.52 40.43 1.01
C LEU A 20 41.77 39.58 0.79
N PHE A 21 41.81 38.78 -0.30
CA PHE A 21 42.90 38.71 -1.28
C PHE A 21 42.60 37.76 -2.44
N GLY A 22 42.81 38.28 -3.65
CA GLY A 22 43.50 37.61 -4.73
C GLY A 22 42.68 36.77 -5.73
N ALA A 23 42.33 37.37 -6.84
CA ALA A 23 41.84 36.70 -8.05
C ALA A 23 42.95 35.89 -8.73
N THR A 24 42.65 34.62 -9.04
CA THR A 24 43.21 33.90 -10.16
C THR A 24 42.12 33.11 -10.85
N ALA A 25 41.73 33.55 -12.06
CA ALA A 25 40.78 32.85 -12.91
C ALA A 25 41.44 31.57 -13.50
N THR A 26 41.03 30.43 -13.03
CA THR A 26 41.33 29.17 -13.71
C THR A 26 40.09 28.74 -14.48
N VAL A 27 40.18 28.82 -15.80
CA VAL A 27 39.16 28.34 -16.74
C VAL A 27 39.11 26.82 -16.64
N LEU A 28 38.12 26.28 -15.95
CA LEU A 28 37.82 24.85 -15.95
C LEU A 28 36.75 24.56 -16.99
N HIS A 29 37.15 23.82 -18.02
CA HIS A 29 36.29 23.26 -19.02
C HIS A 29 35.19 22.43 -18.36
N LYS A 30 33.92 22.90 -18.45
CA LYS A 30 32.74 22.14 -18.14
C LYS A 30 32.54 21.03 -19.17
N THR A 31 33.00 19.84 -18.89
CA THR A 31 32.48 18.66 -19.56
C THR A 31 31.07 18.40 -19.04
N ALA A 32 30.07 18.59 -19.89
CA ALA A 32 28.67 18.37 -19.63
C ALA A 32 28.45 16.88 -19.33
N ARG A 33 28.26 16.53 -18.06
CA ARG A 33 27.74 15.21 -17.67
C ARG A 33 26.21 15.20 -17.86
N HIS A 34 25.77 14.93 -19.09
CA HIS A 34 24.39 14.54 -19.39
C HIS A 34 24.21 13.09 -18.96
N GLY A 35 23.55 12.83 -17.83
CA GLY A 35 23.30 11.45 -17.48
C GLY A 35 22.60 11.15 -16.14
N ARG A 36 22.34 12.14 -15.29
CA ARG A 36 21.79 11.84 -13.94
C ARG A 36 20.35 12.28 -13.66
N HIS A 37 19.71 13.08 -14.51
CA HIS A 37 18.37 13.60 -14.20
C HIS A 37 17.20 12.63 -14.48
N ARG A 38 17.43 11.53 -15.21
CA ARG A 38 16.35 10.60 -15.57
C ARG A 38 15.98 9.58 -14.47
N ARG A 39 16.87 9.32 -13.51
CA ARG A 39 16.60 8.34 -12.43
C ARG A 39 15.83 8.91 -11.22
N LEU A 40 15.91 10.21 -10.96
CA LEU A 40 15.18 10.82 -9.84
C LEU A 40 13.66 10.87 -10.06
N HIS A 41 13.20 11.05 -11.32
CA HIS A 41 11.77 11.15 -11.62
C HIS A 41 10.96 9.86 -11.40
N TRP A 42 11.60 8.70 -11.54
CA TRP A 42 10.93 7.40 -11.35
C TRP A 42 10.77 7.03 -9.87
N ASN A 43 11.68 7.47 -9.01
CA ASN A 43 11.61 7.20 -7.57
C ASN A 43 10.53 8.03 -6.85
N LEU A 44 10.10 9.15 -7.41
CA LEU A 44 9.04 10.01 -6.85
C LEU A 44 7.62 9.48 -7.13
N LEU A 45 7.46 8.48 -7.99
CA LEU A 45 6.17 7.89 -8.34
C LEU A 45 5.77 6.71 -7.44
N TRP A 46 6.65 6.27 -6.52
CA TRP A 46 6.44 5.12 -5.67
C TRP A 46 6.61 5.51 -4.22
N ASN A 47 5.60 5.21 -3.42
CA ASN A 47 5.61 5.52 -1.99
C ASN A 47 6.62 4.61 -1.27
N PRO A 48 7.67 5.17 -0.61
CA PRO A 48 8.64 4.37 0.12
C PRO A 48 8.02 3.58 1.29
N MET A 49 6.89 4.06 1.85
CA MET A 49 6.17 3.39 2.95
C MET A 49 5.51 2.07 2.51
N PHE A 50 5.27 1.90 1.21
CA PHE A 50 4.67 0.68 0.64
C PHE A 50 5.69 -0.12 -0.17
N ARG A 51 6.97 0.06 0.11
CA ARG A 51 8.00 -0.71 -0.56
C ARG A 51 7.94 -2.17 -0.10
N PRO A 52 7.83 -3.15 -1.04
CA PRO A 52 7.93 -4.55 -0.70
C PRO A 52 9.20 -4.84 0.10
N SER A 53 9.05 -5.52 1.22
CA SER A 53 10.14 -5.79 2.14
C SER A 53 10.00 -7.18 2.80
N HIS A 54 11.09 -7.70 3.31
CA HIS A 54 11.07 -8.94 4.11
C HIS A 54 10.20 -8.77 5.36
N GLU A 55 10.27 -7.61 5.99
CA GLU A 55 9.47 -7.29 7.18
C GLU A 55 7.96 -7.30 6.89
N SER A 56 7.55 -6.70 5.77
CA SER A 56 6.14 -6.72 5.34
C SER A 56 5.64 -8.15 5.12
N LEU A 57 6.44 -9.01 4.49
CA LEU A 57 6.09 -10.43 4.32
C LEU A 57 5.96 -11.16 5.67
N LEU A 58 6.83 -10.87 6.64
CA LEU A 58 6.70 -11.43 8.00
C LEU A 58 5.42 -10.96 8.68
N LEU A 59 5.05 -9.67 8.58
CA LEU A 59 3.80 -9.13 9.13
C LEU A 59 2.58 -9.80 8.49
N GLN A 60 2.58 -9.99 7.16
CA GLN A 60 1.51 -10.69 6.46
C GLN A 60 1.37 -12.15 6.94
N ASN A 61 2.49 -12.87 7.13
CA ASN A 61 2.47 -14.24 7.61
C ASN A 61 2.08 -14.33 9.09
N ALA A 62 2.52 -13.38 9.93
CA ALA A 62 2.08 -13.30 11.32
C ALA A 62 0.55 -13.18 11.44
N GLU A 63 -0.09 -12.46 10.49
CA GLU A 63 -1.56 -12.37 10.45
C GLU A 63 -2.20 -13.68 10.00
N VAL A 64 -1.63 -14.39 9.01
CA VAL A 64 -2.08 -15.75 8.62
C VAL A 64 -2.03 -16.69 9.81
N ASP A 65 -0.93 -16.68 10.56
CA ASP A 65 -0.70 -17.57 11.72
C ASP A 65 -1.60 -17.18 12.90
N ARG A 66 -1.77 -15.87 13.18
CA ARG A 66 -2.70 -15.36 14.22
C ARG A 66 -4.15 -15.83 14.00
N MET A 67 -4.55 -15.91 12.74
CA MET A 67 -5.89 -16.33 12.31
C MET A 67 -5.99 -17.86 12.12
N GLU A 68 -4.90 -18.61 12.35
CA GLU A 68 -4.81 -20.05 12.15
C GLU A 68 -5.28 -20.51 10.76
N LEU A 69 -4.97 -19.70 9.72
CA LEU A 69 -5.47 -19.95 8.39
C LEU A 69 -4.59 -20.94 7.61
N PRO A 70 -5.17 -21.95 6.96
CA PRO A 70 -4.41 -22.85 6.11
C PRO A 70 -3.86 -22.13 4.86
N ARG A 71 -2.68 -22.55 4.40
CA ARG A 71 -2.19 -22.23 3.07
C ARG A 71 -2.72 -23.26 2.09
N ILE A 72 -3.62 -22.85 1.24
CA ILE A 72 -4.39 -23.69 0.31
C ILE A 72 -3.45 -24.42 -0.65
N GLN A 73 -3.42 -25.75 -0.59
CA GLN A 73 -2.43 -26.57 -1.30
C GLN A 73 -2.75 -26.71 -2.79
N ASP A 74 -4.01 -27.03 -3.09
CA ASP A 74 -4.46 -27.33 -4.45
C ASP A 74 -5.90 -26.86 -4.72
N ASP A 75 -6.44 -27.29 -5.87
CA ASP A 75 -7.75 -26.88 -6.30
C ASP A 75 -8.89 -27.57 -5.54
N ASP A 76 -8.66 -28.78 -5.03
CA ASP A 76 -9.66 -29.52 -4.23
C ASP A 76 -9.88 -28.86 -2.88
N GLU A 77 -8.80 -28.46 -2.20
CA GLU A 77 -8.89 -27.69 -0.96
C GLU A 77 -9.52 -26.31 -1.19
N LEU A 78 -9.19 -25.66 -2.32
CA LEU A 78 -9.80 -24.39 -2.70
C LEU A 78 -11.32 -24.52 -2.84
N GLU A 79 -11.80 -25.55 -3.54
CA GLU A 79 -13.23 -25.76 -3.74
C GLU A 79 -13.93 -26.12 -2.40
N ALA A 80 -13.28 -26.88 -1.53
CA ALA A 80 -13.82 -27.16 -0.20
C ALA A 80 -13.99 -25.88 0.64
N LEU A 81 -13.02 -24.94 0.59
CA LEU A 81 -13.10 -23.66 1.30
C LEU A 81 -14.17 -22.72 0.72
N LYS A 82 -14.42 -22.79 -0.58
CA LYS A 82 -15.55 -22.07 -1.20
C LYS A 82 -16.89 -22.68 -0.76
N ALA A 83 -17.01 -24.00 -0.83
CA ALA A 83 -18.24 -24.70 -0.46
C ALA A 83 -18.62 -24.47 1.02
N SER A 84 -17.63 -24.35 1.91
CA SER A 84 -17.84 -24.03 3.34
C SER A 84 -18.15 -22.56 3.61
N GLY A 85 -18.02 -21.66 2.60
CA GLY A 85 -18.13 -20.21 2.78
C GLY A 85 -16.92 -19.54 3.43
N ALA A 86 -15.85 -20.30 3.72
CA ALA A 86 -14.61 -19.76 4.25
C ALA A 86 -13.87 -18.84 3.24
N LEU A 87 -14.13 -19.02 1.96
CA LEU A 87 -13.80 -18.12 0.88
C LEU A 87 -15.07 -17.66 0.19
N GLN A 88 -15.16 -16.38 -0.12
CA GLN A 88 -16.31 -15.78 -0.78
C GLN A 88 -15.87 -15.10 -2.09
N GLU A 89 -16.77 -15.12 -3.06
CA GLU A 89 -16.51 -14.49 -4.34
C GLU A 89 -16.46 -12.97 -4.23
N ILE A 90 -15.47 -12.37 -4.87
CA ILE A 90 -15.42 -10.92 -5.11
C ILE A 90 -16.39 -10.65 -6.27
N VAL A 91 -17.36 -9.76 -6.07
CA VAL A 91 -18.39 -9.48 -7.08
C VAL A 91 -17.95 -8.29 -7.94
N ALA A 92 -17.85 -8.53 -9.26
CA ALA A 92 -17.70 -7.46 -10.23
C ALA A 92 -19.01 -6.70 -10.42
N GLY A 93 -18.92 -5.40 -10.73
CA GLY A 93 -20.09 -4.56 -10.91
C GLY A 93 -19.71 -3.16 -11.40
N GLU A 94 -20.49 -2.17 -11.02
CA GLU A 94 -20.28 -0.79 -11.43
C GLU A 94 -18.94 -0.22 -10.92
N THR A 95 -18.49 -0.62 -9.72
CA THR A 95 -17.32 -0.07 -9.03
C THR A 95 -16.05 -0.90 -9.21
N LEU A 96 -16.21 -2.19 -9.62
CA LEU A 96 -15.12 -3.17 -9.64
C LEU A 96 -15.18 -4.04 -10.88
N ARG A 97 -14.01 -4.33 -11.47
CA ARG A 97 -13.82 -5.28 -12.57
C ARG A 97 -12.63 -6.20 -12.29
N PHE A 98 -12.53 -7.28 -13.05
CA PHE A 98 -11.39 -8.19 -13.03
C PHE A 98 -10.48 -7.99 -14.24
N ASP A 99 -9.18 -8.27 -14.06
CA ASP A 99 -8.28 -8.53 -15.18
C ASP A 99 -8.84 -9.72 -15.97
N PRO A 100 -9.00 -9.62 -17.32
CA PRO A 100 -9.50 -10.72 -18.15
C PRO A 100 -8.69 -12.01 -18.04
N ARG A 101 -7.44 -11.92 -17.59
CA ARG A 101 -6.55 -13.07 -17.37
C ARG A 101 -6.74 -13.75 -16.02
N LEU A 102 -7.46 -13.12 -15.08
CA LEU A 102 -7.75 -13.73 -13.79
C LEU A 102 -8.82 -14.81 -13.94
N ASP A 103 -8.38 -16.05 -13.72
CA ASP A 103 -9.27 -17.22 -13.74
C ASP A 103 -10.48 -17.00 -12.81
N PRO A 104 -11.71 -17.21 -13.28
CA PRO A 104 -12.90 -17.09 -12.43
C PRO A 104 -12.83 -17.89 -11.13
N SER A 105 -12.24 -19.10 -11.17
CA SER A 105 -12.08 -19.94 -9.98
C SER A 105 -11.18 -19.29 -8.90
N ARG A 106 -10.43 -18.25 -9.24
CA ARG A 106 -9.50 -17.53 -8.36
C ARG A 106 -10.01 -16.16 -7.89
N ARG A 107 -11.25 -15.79 -8.22
CA ARG A 107 -11.88 -14.51 -7.84
C ARG A 107 -12.48 -14.57 -6.43
N PHE A 108 -11.85 -15.32 -5.54
CA PHE A 108 -12.30 -15.57 -4.17
C PHE A 108 -11.26 -15.06 -3.17
N CYS A 109 -11.73 -14.69 -1.98
CA CYS A 109 -10.91 -14.33 -0.84
C CYS A 109 -11.67 -14.54 0.47
N ARG A 110 -11.05 -14.27 1.60
CA ARG A 110 -11.72 -14.29 2.90
C ARG A 110 -12.85 -13.26 2.96
N PRO A 111 -13.93 -13.49 3.73
CA PRO A 111 -15.08 -12.58 3.78
C PRO A 111 -14.70 -11.12 4.03
N TRP A 112 -13.87 -10.86 5.03
CA TRP A 112 -13.41 -9.50 5.37
C TRP A 112 -12.53 -8.86 4.28
N THR A 113 -11.76 -9.68 3.53
CA THR A 113 -10.98 -9.20 2.38
C THR A 113 -11.91 -8.80 1.24
N ARG A 114 -12.97 -9.58 0.99
CA ARG A 114 -14.01 -9.22 0.01
C ARG A 114 -14.67 -7.90 0.40
N ASP A 115 -15.07 -7.75 1.65
CA ASP A 115 -15.75 -6.57 2.15
C ASP A 115 -14.85 -5.33 2.03
N PHE A 116 -13.57 -5.45 2.40
CA PHE A 116 -12.58 -4.38 2.18
C PHE A 116 -12.48 -3.97 0.71
N VAL A 117 -12.38 -4.92 -0.21
CA VAL A 117 -12.27 -4.62 -1.64
C VAL A 117 -13.53 -3.94 -2.17
N GLN A 118 -14.71 -4.35 -1.73
CA GLN A 118 -15.97 -3.73 -2.12
C GLN A 118 -16.09 -2.31 -1.56
N ASP A 119 -15.79 -2.10 -0.28
CA ASP A 119 -15.83 -0.80 0.37
C ASP A 119 -14.82 0.17 -0.26
N LEU A 120 -13.58 -0.28 -0.50
CA LEU A 120 -12.56 0.49 -1.21
C LEU A 120 -13.00 0.85 -2.63
N SER A 121 -13.57 -0.12 -3.37
CA SER A 121 -14.00 0.11 -4.75
C SER A 121 -15.17 1.11 -4.82
N GLN A 122 -16.08 1.06 -3.85
CA GLN A 122 -17.18 2.02 -3.75
C GLN A 122 -16.66 3.43 -3.42
N ALA A 123 -15.75 3.55 -2.46
CA ALA A 123 -15.14 4.84 -2.09
C ALA A 123 -14.34 5.45 -3.26
N TYR A 124 -13.61 4.62 -3.99
CA TYR A 124 -12.87 5.05 -5.18
C TYR A 124 -13.82 5.51 -6.30
N TYR A 125 -14.87 4.75 -6.56
CA TYR A 125 -15.87 5.08 -7.58
C TYR A 125 -16.62 6.38 -7.23
N ASN A 126 -17.01 6.57 -6.00
CA ASN A 126 -17.64 7.80 -5.53
C ASN A 126 -16.76 9.04 -5.78
N ARG A 127 -15.43 8.87 -5.73
CA ARG A 127 -14.46 9.96 -5.92
C ARG A 127 -14.11 10.22 -7.38
N PHE A 128 -13.96 9.16 -8.19
CA PHE A 128 -13.37 9.25 -9.53
C PHE A 128 -14.30 8.81 -10.66
N HIS A 129 -15.42 8.17 -10.33
CA HIS A 129 -16.35 7.55 -11.29
C HIS A 129 -15.66 6.53 -12.23
N GLU A 130 -14.65 5.84 -11.68
CA GLU A 130 -13.89 4.81 -12.37
C GLU A 130 -13.82 3.53 -11.54
N GLN A 131 -13.75 2.39 -12.24
CA GLN A 131 -13.66 1.07 -11.60
C GLN A 131 -12.26 0.77 -11.12
N ILE A 132 -12.15 0.11 -9.96
CA ILE A 132 -10.93 -0.61 -9.55
C ILE A 132 -10.86 -1.94 -10.31
N GLN A 133 -9.65 -2.35 -10.72
CA GLN A 133 -9.41 -3.65 -11.33
C GLN A 133 -8.66 -4.57 -10.38
N VAL A 134 -9.22 -5.76 -10.12
CA VAL A 134 -8.56 -6.84 -9.39
C VAL A 134 -7.78 -7.70 -10.38
N ASN A 135 -6.46 -7.79 -10.17
CA ASN A 135 -5.55 -8.56 -11.03
C ASN A 135 -5.27 -9.96 -10.48
N SER A 136 -5.37 -10.13 -9.16
CA SER A 136 -5.15 -11.40 -8.47
C SER A 136 -5.87 -11.40 -7.12
N ALA A 137 -6.32 -12.59 -6.70
CA ALA A 137 -6.87 -12.83 -5.38
C ALA A 137 -6.30 -14.16 -4.83
N VAL A 138 -7.14 -15.15 -4.46
CA VAL A 138 -6.63 -16.41 -3.91
C VAL A 138 -5.72 -17.17 -4.87
N ARG A 139 -4.68 -17.78 -4.32
CA ARG A 139 -3.78 -18.71 -5.04
C ARG A 139 -3.62 -19.99 -4.23
N THR A 140 -3.37 -21.10 -4.92
CA THR A 140 -2.94 -22.33 -4.26
C THR A 140 -1.40 -22.42 -4.25
N VAL A 141 -0.85 -23.21 -3.32
CA VAL A 141 0.60 -23.50 -3.27
C VAL A 141 1.09 -24.04 -4.62
N LYS A 142 0.29 -24.90 -5.26
CA LYS A 142 0.57 -25.43 -6.60
C LYS A 142 0.74 -24.31 -7.64
N VAL A 143 -0.17 -23.33 -7.65
CA VAL A 143 -0.11 -22.17 -8.55
C VAL A 143 1.07 -21.27 -8.21
N GLN A 144 1.32 -20.99 -6.94
CA GLN A 144 2.42 -20.14 -6.49
C GLN A 144 3.79 -20.75 -6.85
N LYS A 145 3.95 -22.06 -6.67
CA LYS A 145 5.17 -22.80 -7.10
C LYS A 145 5.38 -22.67 -8.62
N LYS A 146 4.30 -22.76 -9.42
CA LYS A 146 4.38 -22.56 -10.88
C LYS A 146 4.77 -21.12 -11.21
N LEU A 147 4.14 -20.12 -10.57
CA LEU A 147 4.46 -18.70 -10.76
C LEU A 147 5.95 -18.43 -10.48
N ARG A 148 6.49 -18.96 -9.38
CA ARG A 148 7.87 -18.75 -8.96
C ARG A 148 8.93 -19.29 -9.92
N ARG A 149 8.60 -20.30 -10.71
CA ARG A 149 9.50 -20.82 -11.76
C ARG A 149 9.76 -19.79 -12.86
N HIS A 150 8.81 -18.89 -13.11
CA HIS A 150 8.87 -17.87 -14.15
C HIS A 150 9.12 -16.46 -13.60
N ASN A 151 8.80 -16.22 -12.33
CA ASN A 151 9.02 -14.94 -11.65
C ASN A 151 9.75 -15.16 -10.32
N ARG A 152 11.06 -14.92 -10.31
CA ARG A 152 11.89 -15.07 -9.09
C ARG A 152 11.58 -14.05 -8.01
N ASN A 153 10.90 -12.94 -8.36
CA ASN A 153 10.49 -11.91 -7.41
C ASN A 153 9.16 -12.24 -6.70
N ALA A 154 8.44 -13.28 -7.14
CA ALA A 154 7.24 -13.72 -6.44
C ALA A 154 7.61 -14.29 -5.06
N ALA A 155 6.78 -14.00 -4.06
CA ALA A 155 6.94 -14.53 -2.70
C ALA A 155 7.00 -16.06 -2.71
N PRO A 156 7.67 -16.71 -1.73
CA PRO A 156 7.70 -18.16 -1.59
C PRO A 156 6.30 -18.79 -1.48
N ALA A 157 6.23 -20.09 -1.74
CA ALA A 157 5.02 -20.87 -1.52
C ALA A 157 4.96 -21.51 -0.12
N ASP A 158 6.04 -21.38 0.65
CA ASP A 158 6.23 -21.97 1.98
C ASP A 158 7.18 -21.12 2.83
N GLY A 159 7.26 -21.42 4.14
CA GLY A 159 8.09 -20.70 5.11
C GLY A 159 7.47 -19.38 5.58
N ASP A 160 8.25 -18.64 6.39
CA ASP A 160 7.82 -17.44 7.13
C ASP A 160 7.52 -16.22 6.24
N THR A 161 7.90 -16.30 4.97
CA THR A 161 7.67 -15.27 3.96
C THR A 161 6.82 -15.78 2.81
N ALA A 162 6.02 -16.82 3.06
CA ALA A 162 5.11 -17.36 2.06
C ALA A 162 4.09 -16.31 1.61
N SER A 163 3.62 -16.44 0.38
CA SER A 163 2.62 -15.53 -0.17
C SER A 163 1.31 -15.58 0.62
N SER A 164 0.82 -14.47 1.12
CA SER A 164 -0.45 -14.35 1.84
C SER A 164 -1.67 -14.58 0.95
N HIS A 165 -1.53 -14.57 -0.39
CA HIS A 165 -2.56 -15.06 -1.31
C HIS A 165 -2.94 -16.53 -1.07
N LEU A 166 -2.02 -17.33 -0.50
CA LEU A 166 -2.26 -18.75 -0.22
C LEU A 166 -3.29 -18.99 0.89
N ALA A 167 -3.54 -17.98 1.72
CA ALA A 167 -4.55 -18.02 2.77
C ALA A 167 -5.84 -17.27 2.40
N GLY A 168 -5.87 -16.64 1.20
CA GLY A 168 -7.01 -15.85 0.73
C GLY A 168 -7.15 -14.48 1.36
N LEU A 169 -6.11 -13.97 2.03
CA LEU A 169 -6.12 -12.66 2.70
C LEU A 169 -5.78 -11.49 1.77
N THR A 170 -5.32 -11.75 0.56
CA THR A 170 -4.62 -10.76 -0.26
C THR A 170 -5.24 -10.58 -1.62
N VAL A 171 -5.26 -9.35 -2.09
CA VAL A 171 -5.64 -8.96 -3.44
C VAL A 171 -4.58 -8.08 -4.08
N ASP A 172 -4.41 -8.22 -5.39
CA ASP A 172 -3.60 -7.33 -6.21
C ASP A 172 -4.52 -6.41 -7.00
N LEU A 173 -4.47 -5.10 -6.74
CA LEU A 173 -5.25 -4.09 -7.44
C LEU A 173 -4.39 -3.37 -8.48
N GLN A 174 -4.91 -3.20 -9.68
CA GLN A 174 -4.18 -2.57 -10.77
C GLN A 174 -3.87 -1.10 -10.47
N ARG A 175 -2.58 -0.75 -10.53
CA ARG A 175 -2.07 0.62 -10.45
C ARG A 175 -1.78 1.22 -11.83
N ARG A 176 -1.54 0.34 -12.82
CA ARG A 176 -1.26 0.78 -14.19
C ARG A 176 -2.46 1.51 -14.79
N GLY A 177 -2.22 2.70 -15.32
CA GLY A 177 -3.27 3.53 -15.92
C GLY A 177 -3.92 4.51 -14.96
N MET A 178 -3.71 4.39 -13.66
CA MET A 178 -4.17 5.39 -12.70
C MET A 178 -3.47 6.73 -12.89
N THR A 179 -4.20 7.81 -12.76
CA THR A 179 -3.67 9.18 -12.70
C THR A 179 -2.88 9.42 -11.42
N LYS A 180 -2.11 10.50 -11.35
CA LYS A 180 -1.38 10.86 -10.13
C LYS A 180 -2.30 11.10 -8.94
N ASP A 181 -3.47 11.66 -9.17
CA ASP A 181 -4.44 11.96 -8.12
C ASP A 181 -5.12 10.68 -7.60
N GLN A 182 -5.43 9.75 -8.48
CA GLN A 182 -5.93 8.42 -8.12
C GLN A 182 -4.91 7.64 -7.31
N ILE A 183 -3.63 7.65 -7.71
CA ILE A 183 -2.54 7.00 -6.97
C ILE A 183 -2.40 7.63 -5.59
N ARG A 184 -2.35 8.96 -5.50
CA ARG A 184 -2.22 9.68 -4.22
C ARG A 184 -3.38 9.37 -3.28
N TRP A 185 -4.60 9.35 -3.79
CA TRP A 185 -5.78 9.00 -3.00
C TRP A 185 -5.72 7.57 -2.49
N MET A 186 -5.35 6.61 -3.36
CA MET A 186 -5.18 5.21 -2.98
C MET A 186 -4.11 5.05 -1.89
N GLU A 187 -2.96 5.71 -2.06
CA GLU A 187 -1.88 5.69 -1.06
C GLU A 187 -2.34 6.28 0.28
N GLN A 188 -3.09 7.39 0.29
CA GLN A 188 -3.62 7.98 1.52
C GLN A 188 -4.63 7.06 2.20
N TYR A 189 -5.54 6.45 1.44
CA TYR A 189 -6.50 5.49 1.95
C TYR A 189 -5.82 4.28 2.58
N LEU A 190 -4.89 3.67 1.85
CA LEU A 190 -4.13 2.50 2.32
C LEU A 190 -3.24 2.84 3.53
N PHE A 191 -2.64 4.03 3.55
CA PHE A 191 -1.85 4.49 4.70
C PHE A 191 -2.70 4.62 5.96
N TYR A 192 -3.90 5.19 5.84
CA TYR A 192 -4.84 5.27 6.96
C TYR A 192 -5.24 3.88 7.48
N MET A 193 -5.61 2.96 6.59
CA MET A 193 -5.97 1.59 6.96
C MET A 193 -4.79 0.82 7.56
N LYS A 194 -3.56 1.04 7.07
CA LYS A 194 -2.34 0.48 7.64
C LYS A 194 -2.08 1.01 9.06
N ALA A 195 -2.25 2.31 9.28
CA ALA A 195 -2.07 2.92 10.60
C ALA A 195 -3.05 2.36 11.65
N LEU A 196 -4.23 1.90 11.23
CA LEU A 196 -5.19 1.19 12.07
C LEU A 196 -4.88 -0.31 12.23
N GLY A 197 -3.85 -0.83 11.56
CA GLY A 197 -3.51 -2.26 11.57
C GLY A 197 -4.50 -3.16 10.84
N LEU A 198 -5.25 -2.60 9.89
CA LEU A 198 -6.29 -3.31 9.13
C LEU A 198 -5.79 -3.89 7.81
N VAL A 199 -4.71 -3.32 7.25
CA VAL A 199 -4.08 -3.81 6.03
C VAL A 199 -2.56 -3.73 6.11
N GLU A 200 -1.88 -4.58 5.33
CA GLU A 200 -0.46 -4.47 5.02
C GLU A 200 -0.31 -4.30 3.50
N PRO A 201 -0.20 -3.06 3.00
CA PRO A 201 -0.11 -2.80 1.58
C PRO A 201 1.33 -2.70 1.10
N GLU A 202 1.57 -3.18 -0.12
CA GLU A 202 2.83 -3.01 -0.86
C GLU A 202 2.56 -2.49 -2.28
N GLU A 203 3.48 -1.68 -2.81
CA GLU A 203 3.49 -1.31 -4.22
C GLU A 203 4.47 -2.19 -4.99
N GLU A 204 3.97 -3.13 -5.74
CA GLU A 204 4.78 -4.00 -6.59
C GLU A 204 5.08 -3.34 -7.94
N ARG A 205 6.29 -2.80 -8.08
CA ARG A 205 6.71 -1.99 -9.25
C ARG A 205 6.71 -2.74 -10.57
N HIS A 206 7.09 -4.02 -10.55
CA HIS A 206 7.19 -4.83 -11.77
C HIS A 206 5.82 -5.23 -12.31
N GLN A 207 4.88 -5.51 -11.43
CA GLN A 207 3.51 -5.89 -11.76
C GLN A 207 2.60 -4.67 -11.95
N TRP A 208 2.99 -3.50 -11.44
CA TRP A 208 2.17 -2.29 -11.42
C TRP A 208 0.85 -2.49 -10.69
N VAL A 209 0.94 -3.03 -9.48
CA VAL A 209 -0.21 -3.28 -8.61
C VAL A 209 0.04 -2.74 -7.21
N PHE A 210 -1.04 -2.48 -6.50
CA PHE A 210 -1.10 -2.46 -5.05
C PHE A 210 -1.40 -3.87 -4.58
N HIS A 211 -0.44 -4.50 -3.92
CA HIS A 211 -0.59 -5.77 -3.24
C HIS A 211 -1.06 -5.47 -1.82
N ILE A 212 -2.24 -5.96 -1.43
CA ILE A 212 -2.89 -5.58 -0.18
C ILE A 212 -3.30 -6.83 0.58
N MET A 213 -2.60 -7.14 1.67
CA MET A 213 -3.08 -8.10 2.65
C MET A 213 -4.07 -7.41 3.59
N VAL A 214 -5.20 -8.04 3.86
CA VAL A 214 -6.27 -7.53 4.73
C VAL A 214 -6.35 -8.37 6.00
N SER A 215 -6.19 -7.71 7.15
CA SER A 215 -6.32 -8.34 8.47
C SER A 215 -7.77 -8.73 8.78
N GLY A 216 -7.96 -9.83 9.51
CA GLY A 216 -9.27 -10.21 10.02
C GLY A 216 -9.92 -9.16 10.93
N ARG A 217 -9.13 -8.26 11.51
CA ARG A 217 -9.63 -7.12 12.30
C ARG A 217 -10.49 -6.15 11.48
N TYR A 218 -10.41 -6.25 10.14
CA TYR A 218 -11.24 -5.41 9.26
C TYR A 218 -12.74 -5.68 9.47
N ALA A 219 -13.13 -6.92 9.73
CA ALA A 219 -14.53 -7.26 10.01
C ALA A 219 -15.06 -6.49 11.23
N ASP A 220 -14.35 -6.58 12.36
CA ASP A 220 -14.74 -5.91 13.60
C ASP A 220 -14.76 -4.37 13.44
N TRP A 221 -13.72 -3.83 12.78
CA TRP A 221 -13.65 -2.40 12.51
C TRP A 221 -14.82 -1.94 11.64
N ARG A 222 -15.16 -2.68 10.59
CA ARG A 222 -16.26 -2.36 9.66
C ARG A 222 -17.61 -2.29 10.39
N GLU A 223 -17.88 -3.25 11.28
CA GLU A 223 -19.11 -3.23 12.10
C GLU A 223 -19.21 -1.96 12.95
N THR A 224 -18.08 -1.42 13.43
CA THR A 224 -18.10 -0.14 14.17
C THR A 224 -18.37 1.07 13.27
N GLN A 225 -18.13 0.97 11.96
CA GLN A 225 -18.36 2.06 10.99
C GLN A 225 -19.82 2.12 10.50
N ASP A 226 -20.54 1.00 10.49
CA ASP A 226 -21.96 0.97 10.15
C ASP A 226 -22.82 1.83 11.12
N ILE A 227 -22.25 2.22 12.26
CA ILE A 227 -22.84 3.14 13.23
C ILE A 227 -22.61 4.62 12.85
N VAL A 228 -21.63 4.92 11.95
CA VAL A 228 -21.30 6.28 11.48
C VAL A 228 -21.11 6.26 9.96
N PRO A 229 -21.97 6.89 9.15
CA PRO A 229 -21.79 6.93 7.69
C PRO A 229 -20.42 7.51 7.32
N MET A 230 -19.69 6.80 6.46
CA MET A 230 -18.34 7.15 5.96
C MET A 230 -18.30 8.45 5.11
N GLU A 231 -19.34 9.27 5.14
CA GLU A 231 -19.42 10.55 4.42
C GLU A 231 -18.55 11.66 5.03
N ARG A 232 -17.84 11.38 6.12
CA ARG A 232 -17.16 12.40 6.93
C ARG A 232 -15.65 12.24 7.09
N VAL A 233 -14.98 11.54 6.19
CA VAL A 233 -13.51 11.66 6.08
C VAL A 233 -13.15 12.56 4.90
N GLU A 234 -13.57 13.81 4.98
CA GLU A 234 -12.94 14.88 4.23
C GLU A 234 -11.51 15.02 4.79
N PRO A 235 -10.46 14.96 3.97
CA PRO A 235 -9.14 15.34 4.43
C PRO A 235 -9.23 16.79 4.87
N SER A 236 -9.03 17.04 6.17
CA SER A 236 -8.94 18.37 6.74
C SER A 236 -8.04 19.22 5.83
N THR A 237 -8.62 20.18 5.13
CA THR A 237 -7.92 21.25 4.46
C THR A 237 -7.14 22.00 5.54
N MET A 238 -5.87 21.68 5.71
CA MET A 238 -4.94 22.59 6.35
C MET A 238 -4.87 23.81 5.43
N THR A 239 -5.74 24.77 5.65
CA THR A 239 -5.63 26.11 5.13
C THR A 239 -4.33 26.70 5.70
N ALA A 240 -3.32 26.78 4.83
CA ALA A 240 -2.20 27.67 5.05
C ALA A 240 -2.75 29.10 4.89
N ASP A 241 -3.18 29.69 5.98
CA ASP A 241 -3.44 31.12 6.06
C ASP A 241 -2.66 31.69 7.25
N SER A 242 -1.49 32.24 6.94
CA SER A 242 -0.85 33.30 7.71
C SER A 242 0.25 33.95 6.84
N ARG A 243 -0.20 34.80 5.91
CA ARG A 243 0.61 35.91 5.44
C ARG A 243 -0.29 37.13 5.39
N ALA A 244 -0.20 37.95 6.40
CA ALA A 244 -0.35 39.42 6.35
C ALA A 244 -0.32 39.96 7.79
N GLU A 245 0.79 40.50 8.17
CA GLU A 245 1.09 41.86 8.67
C GLU A 245 2.47 41.84 9.31
#